data_a8f3cb119e907518a8b1d005114c55d5
#
_entry.id   a8f3cb119e907518a8b1d005114c55d5
#
_cell.length_a   1.000
_cell.length_b   1.000
_cell.length_c   1.000
_cell.angle_alpha   90.00
_cell.angle_beta   90.00
_cell.angle_gamma   90.00
#
_symmetry.space_group_name_H-M   'P 1'
#
loop_
_entity.id
_entity.type
_entity.pdbx_description
1 polymer ?
#
loop_
_entity_poly.entity_id
_entity_poly.type
_entity_poly.pdbx_seq_one_letter_code
_entity_poly.pdbx_strand_id
1 'polypeptide(L)'
;QTLYLDGEAGAAVENHGLLALSVPGADASDTYRYDPDDPAVNIIDMSENEIEVPEDYAAEELRPDVLCYTTPPLATDAVVTGDCSVELFISSDAEDTDFIVRVTEATPDGKSIKLADGVLCAKYREGFEAPCYLQPGAVYPIHIRTTKFSKRFEKGSRLRVTVTSSAKNFLFPNSNTRAGFNSAETVVAHNTIHHGPAHPSAI
;
A
#
# COMPACT_ATOMS: atom_id res chain seq x y z
N GLN A 1 -3.96 15.97 8.63
CA GLN A 1 -5.31 15.39 8.61
C GLN A 1 -5.16 13.88 8.54
N THR A 2 -5.92 13.13 9.32
CA THR A 2 -5.91 11.67 9.31
C THR A 2 -7.08 11.16 8.49
N LEU A 3 -6.83 10.15 7.66
CA LEU A 3 -7.83 9.40 6.90
C LEU A 3 -7.73 7.93 7.29
N TYR A 4 -8.85 7.35 7.68
CA TYR A 4 -8.93 5.95 8.12
C TYR A 4 -9.34 5.05 6.96
N LEU A 5 -8.75 3.85 6.92
CA LEU A 5 -9.15 2.81 5.99
C LEU A 5 -10.51 2.27 6.40
N ASP A 6 -11.43 2.16 5.46
CA ASP A 6 -12.82 1.70 5.69
C ASP A 6 -13.34 0.93 4.48
N GLY A 7 -14.35 0.10 4.73
CA GLY A 7 -15.03 -0.66 3.70
C GLY A 7 -14.28 -1.91 3.28
N GLU A 8 -14.92 -2.67 2.45
CA GLU A 8 -14.31 -3.84 1.82
C GLU A 8 -13.44 -3.36 0.66
N ALA A 9 -12.15 -3.23 0.89
CA ALA A 9 -11.19 -3.19 -0.20
C ALA A 9 -11.08 -4.62 -0.73
N GLY A 10 -12.08 -5.05 -1.46
CA GLY A 10 -12.02 -6.35 -2.11
C GLY A 10 -10.75 -6.41 -2.97
N ALA A 11 -9.93 -7.43 -2.75
CA ALA A 11 -8.96 -7.86 -3.73
C ALA A 11 -9.73 -8.16 -5.01
N ALA A 12 -9.71 -7.29 -5.93
CA ALA A 12 -10.24 -7.29 -7.27
C ALA A 12 -11.35 -6.25 -7.51
N VAL A 13 -10.96 -5.29 -8.26
CA VAL A 13 -11.55 -4.89 -9.52
C VAL A 13 -12.68 -3.86 -9.49
N GLU A 14 -13.60 -3.84 -8.59
CA GLU A 14 -14.69 -2.87 -8.66
C GLU A 14 -14.99 -2.14 -7.35
N ASN A 15 -14.47 -2.63 -6.24
CA ASN A 15 -14.76 -2.05 -4.93
C ASN A 15 -13.46 -1.66 -4.23
N HIS A 16 -13.01 -0.47 -4.53
CA HIS A 16 -11.99 0.16 -3.70
C HIS A 16 -12.57 0.43 -2.31
N GLY A 17 -11.80 0.14 -1.27
CA GLY A 17 -12.07 0.62 0.07
C GLY A 17 -12.12 2.15 0.11
N LEU A 18 -12.60 2.68 1.18
CA LEU A 18 -12.77 4.11 1.40
C LEU A 18 -11.65 4.65 2.29
N LEU A 19 -11.20 5.86 2.00
CA LEU A 19 -10.46 6.70 2.94
C LEU A 19 -11.43 7.67 3.61
N ALA A 20 -11.73 7.42 4.88
CA ALA A 20 -12.74 8.14 5.66
C ALA A 20 -12.12 9.11 6.66
N LEU A 21 -12.85 10.17 7.02
CA LEU A 21 -12.42 11.15 8.04
C LEU A 21 -12.62 10.67 9.48
N SER A 22 -13.32 9.57 9.68
CA SER A 22 -13.58 8.99 11.00
C SER A 22 -13.26 7.52 11.01
N VAL A 23 -12.90 6.99 12.17
CA VAL A 23 -12.72 5.56 12.38
C VAL A 23 -14.00 4.82 11.99
N PRO A 24 -13.91 3.72 11.21
CA PRO A 24 -15.05 2.87 10.87
C PRO A 24 -15.81 2.39 12.12
N GLY A 25 -17.12 2.21 12.00
CA GLY A 25 -17.99 1.81 13.12
C GLY A 25 -17.88 0.34 13.51
N ALA A 26 -17.25 -0.50 12.69
CA ALA A 26 -17.06 -1.94 12.91
C ALA A 26 -15.66 -2.37 12.51
N ASP A 27 -15.17 -3.41 13.17
CA ASP A 27 -13.91 -4.05 12.77
C ASP A 27 -14.12 -4.87 11.50
N ALA A 28 -13.17 -4.74 10.57
CA ALA A 28 -13.11 -5.48 9.32
C ALA A 28 -11.66 -5.71 8.91
N SER A 29 -11.46 -6.45 7.83
CA SER A 29 -10.12 -6.68 7.30
C SER A 29 -10.17 -7.07 5.83
N ASP A 30 -9.11 -6.72 5.12
CA ASP A 30 -8.91 -7.04 3.71
C ASP A 30 -7.68 -7.94 3.58
N THR A 31 -7.83 -9.07 2.91
CA THR A 31 -6.75 -10.04 2.72
C THR A 31 -6.41 -10.17 1.24
N TYR A 32 -5.13 -10.18 0.93
CA TYR A 32 -4.63 -10.45 -0.41
C TYR A 32 -3.58 -11.55 -0.40
N ARG A 33 -3.46 -12.23 -1.53
CA ARG A 33 -2.46 -13.27 -1.75
C ARG A 33 -1.25 -12.66 -2.45
N TYR A 34 -0.11 -12.67 -1.78
CA TYR A 34 1.16 -12.28 -2.37
C TYR A 34 1.97 -13.51 -2.80
N ASP A 35 2.32 -13.57 -4.08
CA ASP A 35 3.16 -14.59 -4.68
C ASP A 35 4.48 -13.96 -5.14
N PRO A 36 5.63 -14.33 -4.55
CA PRO A 36 6.92 -13.79 -4.97
C PRO A 36 7.29 -14.08 -6.43
N ASP A 37 6.69 -15.11 -7.03
CA ASP A 37 6.93 -15.49 -8.42
C ASP A 37 6.05 -14.70 -9.41
N ASP A 38 4.98 -14.05 -8.94
CA ASP A 38 4.11 -13.13 -9.72
C ASP A 38 3.96 -11.76 -9.04
N PRO A 39 5.06 -11.00 -8.86
CA PRO A 39 5.03 -9.74 -8.13
C PRO A 39 4.39 -8.60 -8.93
N ALA A 40 3.65 -7.72 -8.24
CA ALA A 40 3.23 -6.43 -8.79
C ALA A 40 4.43 -5.59 -9.23
N VAL A 41 4.26 -4.79 -10.26
CA VAL A 41 5.34 -4.06 -10.91
C VAL A 41 5.36 -2.60 -10.42
N ASN A 42 6.56 -2.09 -10.19
CA ASN A 42 6.77 -0.65 -10.13
C ASN A 42 7.07 -0.14 -11.54
N ILE A 43 6.29 0.83 -12.00
CA ILE A 43 6.49 1.44 -13.30
C ILE A 43 7.68 2.39 -13.19
N ILE A 44 8.77 2.02 -13.84
CA ILE A 44 9.99 2.83 -13.91
C ILE A 44 10.30 3.08 -15.38
N ASP A 45 10.45 4.35 -15.73
CA ASP A 45 11.07 4.70 -17.00
C ASP A 45 12.59 4.49 -16.87
N MET A 46 13.10 3.50 -17.60
CA MET A 46 14.53 3.20 -17.67
C MET A 46 15.26 4.09 -18.69
N SER A 47 14.59 5.08 -19.28
CA SER A 47 15.23 6.09 -20.13
C SER A 47 16.00 7.12 -19.31
N GLU A 48 16.87 7.88 -19.98
CA GLU A 48 17.65 8.96 -19.33
C GLU A 48 16.77 10.11 -18.78
N ASN A 49 15.46 10.11 -19.08
CA ASN A 49 14.51 11.15 -18.74
C ASN A 49 13.41 10.68 -17.76
N GLU A 50 13.77 9.94 -16.73
CA GLU A 50 12.85 9.40 -15.71
C GLU A 50 11.83 10.42 -15.14
N ILE A 51 12.10 11.71 -15.31
CA ILE A 51 11.28 12.82 -14.76
C ILE A 51 10.02 13.08 -15.59
N GLU A 52 9.94 12.60 -16.82
CA GLU A 52 8.90 13.02 -17.78
C GLU A 52 7.75 12.03 -17.95
N VAL A 53 7.82 10.84 -17.37
CA VAL A 53 6.78 9.82 -17.52
C VAL A 53 5.75 9.94 -16.42
N PRO A 54 4.51 10.28 -16.73
CA PRO A 54 3.42 10.14 -15.77
C PRO A 54 3.24 8.65 -15.47
N GLU A 55 3.68 8.22 -14.30
CA GLU A 55 3.55 6.85 -13.82
C GLU A 55 2.07 6.58 -13.49
N ASP A 56 1.33 6.06 -14.47
CA ASP A 56 -0.08 5.72 -14.35
C ASP A 56 -0.24 4.26 -13.89
N TYR A 57 -0.71 4.09 -12.67
CA TYR A 57 -0.88 2.80 -12.01
C TYR A 57 -2.29 2.20 -12.16
N ALA A 58 -3.19 2.82 -12.92
CA ALA A 58 -4.57 2.34 -13.01
C ALA A 58 -4.68 0.86 -13.42
N ALA A 59 -3.77 0.36 -14.27
CA ALA A 59 -3.76 -1.06 -14.67
C ALA A 59 -3.22 -1.97 -13.56
N GLU A 60 -2.16 -1.55 -12.84
CA GLU A 60 -1.58 -2.32 -11.73
C GLU A 60 -2.53 -2.40 -10.53
N GLU A 61 -3.35 -1.40 -10.33
CA GLU A 61 -4.34 -1.35 -9.25
C GLU A 61 -5.52 -2.32 -9.46
N LEU A 62 -5.61 -2.95 -10.63
CA LEU A 62 -6.58 -4.02 -10.91
C LEU A 62 -6.08 -5.41 -10.48
N ARG A 63 -4.83 -5.52 -10.06
CA ARG A 63 -4.27 -6.80 -9.60
C ARG A 63 -4.92 -7.23 -8.27
N PRO A 64 -5.14 -8.55 -8.10
CA PRO A 64 -5.75 -9.08 -6.87
C PRO A 64 -4.85 -8.99 -5.63
N ASP A 65 -3.55 -8.70 -5.81
CA ASP A 65 -2.56 -8.51 -4.76
C ASP A 65 -2.29 -7.02 -4.44
N VAL A 66 -3.16 -6.12 -4.92
CA VAL A 66 -3.11 -4.68 -4.64
C VAL A 66 -4.43 -4.24 -4.02
N LEU A 67 -4.40 -3.88 -2.74
CA LEU A 67 -5.54 -3.25 -2.07
C LEU A 67 -5.56 -1.75 -2.37
N CYS A 68 -6.74 -1.21 -2.68
CA CYS A 68 -6.92 0.21 -2.98
C CYS A 68 -7.93 0.86 -2.04
N TYR A 69 -7.56 1.97 -1.43
CA TYR A 69 -8.44 2.80 -0.60
C TYR A 69 -8.47 4.21 -1.18
N THR A 70 -9.66 4.76 -1.38
CA THR A 70 -9.84 6.00 -2.17
C THR A 70 -10.79 6.96 -1.46
N THR A 71 -10.46 8.26 -1.43
CA THR A 71 -11.39 9.29 -0.93
C THR A 71 -12.59 9.46 -1.86
N PRO A 72 -13.70 10.03 -1.37
CA PRO A 72 -14.69 10.63 -2.26
C PRO A 72 -14.05 11.68 -3.18
N PRO A 73 -14.67 12.02 -4.33
CA PRO A 73 -14.19 13.09 -5.18
C PRO A 73 -14.09 14.41 -4.42
N LEU A 74 -12.99 15.13 -4.60
CA LEU A 74 -12.79 16.43 -3.97
C LEU A 74 -13.85 17.42 -4.46
N ALA A 75 -14.50 18.10 -3.52
CA ALA A 75 -15.53 19.11 -3.83
C ALA A 75 -14.92 20.41 -4.38
N THR A 76 -13.67 20.69 -4.05
CA THR A 76 -12.88 21.86 -4.49
C THR A 76 -11.43 21.44 -4.68
N ASP A 77 -10.65 22.29 -5.34
CA ASP A 77 -9.21 22.11 -5.43
C ASP A 77 -8.58 22.04 -4.03
N ALA A 78 -7.58 21.20 -3.88
CA ALA A 78 -6.82 21.05 -2.66
C ALA A 78 -5.32 20.96 -2.96
N VAL A 79 -4.49 21.48 -2.05
CA VAL A 79 -3.03 21.32 -2.12
C VAL A 79 -2.59 20.45 -0.95
N VAL A 80 -1.88 19.37 -1.27
CA VAL A 80 -1.27 18.48 -0.29
C VAL A 80 0.24 18.58 -0.44
N THR A 81 0.94 18.85 0.66
CA THR A 81 2.39 18.98 0.68
C THR A 81 2.96 18.32 1.91
N GLY A 82 3.97 17.51 1.72
CA GLY A 82 4.64 16.78 2.79
C GLY A 82 4.86 15.31 2.44
N ASP A 83 4.99 14.52 3.45
CA ASP A 83 4.99 13.06 3.40
C ASP A 83 3.74 12.52 4.11
N CYS A 84 3.34 11.31 3.75
CA CYS A 84 2.29 10.60 4.45
C CYS A 84 2.91 9.67 5.50
N SER A 85 2.35 9.70 6.71
CA SER A 85 2.63 8.73 7.75
C SER A 85 1.49 7.73 7.76
N VAL A 86 1.79 6.48 7.46
CA VAL A 86 0.82 5.41 7.34
C VAL A 86 0.98 4.46 8.52
N GLU A 87 -0.07 4.26 9.26
CA GLU A 87 -0.16 3.27 10.33
C GLU A 87 -1.11 2.15 9.88
N LEU A 88 -0.58 0.95 9.74
CA LEU A 88 -1.37 -0.23 9.38
C LEU A 88 -1.32 -1.24 10.50
N PHE A 89 -2.45 -1.88 10.76
CA PHE A 89 -2.53 -3.08 11.58
C PHE A 89 -2.57 -4.28 10.64
N ILE A 90 -1.50 -5.09 10.65
CA ILE A 90 -1.30 -6.15 9.69
C ILE A 90 -1.24 -7.53 10.36
N SER A 91 -1.60 -8.56 9.63
CA SER A 91 -1.24 -9.94 9.94
C SER A 91 -0.84 -10.68 8.66
N SER A 92 -0.08 -11.76 8.82
CA SER A 92 0.33 -12.62 7.72
C SER A 92 0.37 -14.06 8.20
N ASP A 93 0.23 -15.01 7.28
CA ASP A 93 0.50 -16.43 7.54
C ASP A 93 1.99 -16.80 7.33
N ALA A 94 2.79 -15.83 6.83
CA ALA A 94 4.23 -15.96 6.67
C ALA A 94 5.02 -15.34 7.83
N GLU A 95 6.28 -15.74 8.00
CA GLU A 95 7.16 -15.20 9.05
C GLU A 95 7.82 -13.86 8.69
N ASP A 96 7.88 -13.54 7.40
CA ASP A 96 8.36 -12.26 6.86
C ASP A 96 7.61 -11.95 5.57
N THR A 97 7.41 -10.67 5.28
CA THR A 97 6.84 -10.15 4.04
C THR A 97 7.12 -8.65 3.97
N ASP A 98 6.92 -8.04 2.81
CA ASP A 98 7.04 -6.59 2.67
C ASP A 98 5.68 -5.93 2.56
N PHE A 99 5.59 -4.68 3.00
CA PHE A 99 4.44 -3.82 2.79
C PHE A 99 4.90 -2.57 2.05
N ILE A 100 4.32 -2.36 0.88
CA ILE A 100 4.54 -1.19 0.05
C ILE A 100 3.24 -0.39 0.03
N VAL A 101 3.35 0.87 0.41
CA VAL A 101 2.26 1.83 0.33
C VAL A 101 2.57 2.81 -0.79
N ARG A 102 1.62 3.02 -1.70
CA ARG A 102 1.71 4.02 -2.74
C ARG A 102 0.58 5.01 -2.62
N VAL A 103 0.92 6.28 -2.75
CA VAL A 103 -0.04 7.40 -2.80
C VAL A 103 -0.18 7.83 -4.24
N THR A 104 -1.42 7.87 -4.73
CA THR A 104 -1.73 8.29 -6.10
C THR A 104 -2.83 9.35 -6.13
N GLU A 105 -2.89 10.12 -7.22
CA GLU A 105 -4.05 10.90 -7.60
C GLU A 105 -4.89 10.07 -8.58
N ALA A 106 -6.08 9.65 -8.15
CA ALA A 106 -7.06 9.09 -9.07
C ALA A 106 -7.82 10.24 -9.76
N THR A 107 -7.59 10.40 -11.06
CA THR A 107 -8.14 11.50 -11.86
C THR A 107 -9.52 11.17 -12.40
N PRO A 108 -10.36 12.17 -12.74
CA PRO A 108 -11.70 11.94 -13.30
C PRO A 108 -11.71 11.19 -14.63
N ASP A 109 -10.61 11.23 -15.39
CA ASP A 109 -10.43 10.50 -16.67
C ASP A 109 -9.92 9.07 -16.49
N GLY A 110 -9.83 8.58 -15.25
CA GLY A 110 -9.57 7.17 -14.91
C GLY A 110 -8.10 6.80 -14.76
N LYS A 111 -7.20 7.77 -14.71
CA LYS A 111 -5.78 7.52 -14.42
C LYS A 111 -5.53 7.47 -12.93
N SER A 112 -4.45 6.80 -12.54
CA SER A 112 -3.94 6.78 -11.17
C SER A 112 -2.46 7.19 -11.17
N ILE A 113 -2.21 8.47 -10.94
CA ILE A 113 -0.89 9.07 -11.08
C ILE A 113 -0.14 8.99 -9.77
N LYS A 114 1.03 8.34 -9.78
CA LYS A 114 1.88 8.18 -8.60
C LYS A 114 2.38 9.51 -8.08
N LEU A 115 2.35 9.66 -6.76
CA LEU A 115 2.85 10.82 -6.03
C LEU A 115 4.00 10.46 -5.08
N ALA A 116 3.86 9.34 -4.36
CA ALA A 116 4.83 8.92 -3.35
C ALA A 116 4.73 7.42 -3.08
N ASP A 117 5.82 6.82 -2.63
CA ASP A 117 5.89 5.46 -2.11
C ASP A 117 6.53 5.43 -0.72
N GLY A 118 6.15 4.44 0.07
CA GLY A 118 6.80 4.03 1.30
C GLY A 118 6.88 2.52 1.39
N VAL A 119 7.94 1.99 2.00
CA VAL A 119 8.23 0.57 2.05
C VAL A 119 8.64 0.17 3.46
N LEU A 120 8.17 -0.98 3.91
CA LEU A 120 8.63 -1.63 5.13
C LEU A 120 8.72 -3.14 4.94
N CYS A 121 9.89 -3.71 5.24
CA CYS A 121 10.03 -5.14 5.44
C CYS A 121 9.59 -5.49 6.87
N ALA A 122 8.59 -6.35 7.01
CA ALA A 122 7.90 -6.58 8.29
C ALA A 122 8.82 -7.02 9.42
N LYS A 123 9.89 -7.78 9.13
CA LYS A 123 10.88 -8.17 10.14
C LYS A 123 11.67 -7.00 10.73
N TYR A 124 11.65 -5.82 10.07
CA TYR A 124 12.34 -4.62 10.55
C TYR A 124 11.39 -3.57 11.13
N ARG A 125 10.13 -3.93 11.44
CA ARG A 125 9.13 -3.02 12.04
C ARG A 125 9.56 -2.43 13.39
N GLU A 126 10.39 -3.14 14.13
CA GLU A 126 10.91 -2.70 15.44
C GLU A 126 12.28 -1.98 15.32
N GLY A 127 12.85 -1.90 14.11
CA GLY A 127 14.15 -1.31 13.84
C GLY A 127 15.06 -2.21 13.02
N PHE A 128 16.18 -1.66 12.55
CA PHE A 128 17.10 -2.35 11.62
C PHE A 128 18.23 -3.13 12.30
N GLU A 129 18.35 -3.05 13.64
CA GLU A 129 19.46 -3.68 14.35
C GLU A 129 19.37 -5.21 14.40
N ALA A 130 18.15 -5.74 14.48
CA ALA A 130 17.90 -7.16 14.47
C ALA A 130 16.53 -7.47 13.84
N PRO A 131 16.42 -8.56 13.05
CA PRO A 131 15.15 -8.96 12.50
C PRO A 131 14.21 -9.49 13.60
N CYS A 132 12.95 -9.02 13.57
CA CYS A 132 11.88 -9.45 14.44
C CYS A 132 10.77 -10.08 13.57
N TYR A 133 10.81 -11.42 13.43
CA TYR A 133 9.90 -12.14 12.54
C TYR A 133 8.45 -12.09 13.03
N LEU A 134 7.51 -12.17 12.09
CA LEU A 134 6.09 -12.27 12.40
C LEU A 134 5.78 -13.66 12.98
N GLN A 135 4.78 -13.70 13.85
CA GLN A 135 4.12 -14.94 14.21
C GLN A 135 2.88 -15.08 13.32
N PRO A 136 2.73 -16.16 12.58
CA PRO A 136 1.59 -16.36 11.69
C PRO A 136 0.26 -16.10 12.38
N GLY A 137 -0.57 -15.23 11.77
CA GLY A 137 -1.89 -14.86 12.26
C GLY A 137 -1.93 -13.82 13.40
N ALA A 138 -0.79 -13.45 13.97
CA ALA A 138 -0.76 -12.38 14.98
C ALA A 138 -0.87 -11.00 14.30
N VAL A 139 -1.60 -10.07 14.94
CA VAL A 139 -1.77 -8.71 14.44
C VAL A 139 -0.67 -7.80 14.99
N TYR A 140 -0.06 -7.00 14.12
CA TYR A 140 0.99 -6.06 14.45
C TYR A 140 0.69 -4.67 13.91
N PRO A 141 0.90 -3.61 14.70
CA PRO A 141 0.98 -2.26 14.13
C PRO A 141 2.30 -2.11 13.38
N ILE A 142 2.26 -1.50 12.20
CA ILE A 142 3.43 -1.10 11.43
C ILE A 142 3.32 0.36 11.01
N HIS A 143 4.46 1.00 10.92
CA HIS A 143 4.59 2.40 10.53
C HIS A 143 5.36 2.51 9.23
N ILE A 144 4.75 3.11 8.21
CA ILE A 144 5.38 3.37 6.92
C ILE A 144 5.34 4.87 6.65
N ARG A 145 6.48 5.44 6.33
CA ARG A 145 6.59 6.83 5.92
C ARG A 145 6.91 6.91 4.44
N THR A 146 6.10 7.66 3.69
CA THR A 146 6.31 7.83 2.26
C THR A 146 7.39 8.86 1.94
N THR A 147 7.84 8.90 0.71
CA THR A 147 8.59 10.04 0.17
C THR A 147 7.73 11.31 0.20
N LYS A 148 8.40 12.46 0.15
CA LYS A 148 7.71 13.76 0.15
C LYS A 148 7.21 14.11 -1.24
N PHE A 149 6.03 14.73 -1.28
CA PHE A 149 5.47 15.28 -2.52
C PHE A 149 4.76 16.62 -2.27
N SER A 150 4.50 17.34 -3.34
CA SER A 150 3.64 18.52 -3.32
C SER A 150 2.77 18.49 -4.58
N LYS A 151 1.46 18.41 -4.37
CA LYS A 151 0.49 18.26 -5.45
C LYS A 151 -0.73 19.12 -5.22
N ARG A 152 -1.16 19.84 -6.27
CA ARG A 152 -2.50 20.41 -6.34
C ARG A 152 -3.41 19.37 -6.99
N PHE A 153 -4.38 18.92 -6.24
CA PHE A 153 -5.48 18.10 -6.72
C PHE A 153 -6.57 19.03 -7.24
N GLU A 154 -7.06 18.77 -8.42
CA GLU A 154 -8.20 19.52 -8.96
C GLU A 154 -9.52 18.94 -8.42
N LYS A 155 -10.56 19.78 -8.42
CA LYS A 155 -11.93 19.35 -8.11
C LYS A 155 -12.31 18.11 -8.93
N GLY A 156 -12.83 17.08 -8.26
CA GLY A 156 -13.21 15.81 -8.87
C GLY A 156 -12.13 14.74 -8.81
N SER A 157 -10.84 15.13 -8.65
CA SER A 157 -9.78 14.16 -8.34
C SER A 157 -9.99 13.54 -6.96
N ARG A 158 -9.31 12.40 -6.72
CA ARG A 158 -9.36 11.67 -5.45
C ARG A 158 -7.94 11.36 -4.98
N LEU A 159 -7.73 11.40 -3.69
CA LEU A 159 -6.55 10.80 -3.09
C LEU A 159 -6.79 9.29 -3.00
N ARG A 160 -5.81 8.50 -3.43
CA ARG A 160 -5.83 7.04 -3.32
C ARG A 160 -4.57 6.57 -2.63
N VAL A 161 -4.71 5.53 -1.84
CA VAL A 161 -3.61 4.78 -1.24
C VAL A 161 -3.75 3.32 -1.63
N THR A 162 -2.67 2.73 -2.10
CA THR A 162 -2.62 1.29 -2.36
C THR A 162 -1.68 0.61 -1.39
N VAL A 163 -1.99 -0.64 -1.05
CA VAL A 163 -1.15 -1.51 -0.23
C VAL A 163 -0.91 -2.80 -0.98
N THR A 164 0.35 -3.17 -1.13
CA THR A 164 0.78 -4.44 -1.75
C THR A 164 2.05 -4.96 -1.06
N SER A 165 2.53 -6.12 -1.46
CA SER A 165 3.76 -6.72 -0.91
C SER A 165 4.91 -6.81 -1.91
N SER A 166 4.78 -6.19 -3.07
CA SER A 166 5.82 -6.20 -4.09
C SER A 166 5.84 -4.94 -4.94
N ALA A 167 7.01 -4.64 -5.47
CA ALA A 167 7.25 -3.54 -6.40
C ALA A 167 8.44 -3.93 -7.29
N LYS A 168 8.26 -4.95 -8.13
CA LYS A 168 9.28 -5.42 -9.08
C LYS A 168 9.80 -4.26 -9.93
N ASN A 169 11.06 -4.24 -10.25
CA ASN A 169 11.86 -3.16 -10.86
C ASN A 169 12.33 -2.08 -9.87
N PHE A 170 11.75 -2.01 -8.68
CA PHE A 170 12.18 -1.09 -7.62
C PHE A 170 12.74 -1.85 -6.41
N LEU A 171 12.11 -2.97 -6.04
CA LEU A 171 12.50 -3.83 -4.93
C LEU A 171 12.67 -5.27 -5.41
N PHE A 172 13.60 -5.99 -4.78
CA PHE A 172 13.64 -7.44 -4.91
C PHE A 172 12.44 -8.04 -4.19
N PRO A 173 11.69 -8.96 -4.82
CA PRO A 173 10.57 -9.64 -4.16
C PRO A 173 11.02 -10.34 -2.88
N ASN A 174 10.31 -10.10 -1.78
CA ASN A 174 10.53 -10.84 -0.54
C ASN A 174 10.05 -12.28 -0.74
N SER A 175 10.88 -13.26 -0.37
CA SER A 175 10.54 -14.68 -0.48
C SER A 175 9.46 -15.14 0.52
N ASN A 176 9.03 -14.28 1.45
CA ASN A 176 8.17 -14.56 2.58
C ASN A 176 8.76 -15.58 3.58
N THR A 177 10.08 -15.81 3.49
CA THR A 177 10.83 -16.68 4.41
C THR A 177 11.86 -15.86 5.20
N ARG A 178 12.43 -16.45 6.25
CA ARG A 178 13.52 -15.82 7.02
C ARG A 178 14.76 -15.53 6.19
N ALA A 179 14.96 -16.24 5.08
CA ALA A 179 16.11 -16.05 4.20
C ALA A 179 16.01 -14.76 3.36
N GLY A 180 14.82 -14.14 3.26
CA GLY A 180 14.61 -12.87 2.57
C GLY A 180 14.77 -12.99 1.06
N PHE A 181 15.13 -11.89 0.40
CA PHE A 181 15.17 -11.78 -1.07
C PHE A 181 16.23 -12.65 -1.78
N ASN A 182 17.23 -13.15 -1.06
CA ASN A 182 18.26 -14.05 -1.62
C ASN A 182 17.89 -15.54 -1.54
N SER A 183 16.69 -15.88 -1.08
CA SER A 183 16.25 -17.26 -0.98
C SER A 183 15.96 -17.85 -2.36
N ALA A 184 16.38 -19.10 -2.57
CA ALA A 184 15.93 -19.92 -3.70
C ALA A 184 14.53 -20.53 -3.45
N GLU A 185 14.06 -20.49 -2.20
CA GLU A 185 12.75 -20.96 -1.80
C GLU A 185 11.82 -19.78 -1.57
N THR A 186 10.66 -19.80 -2.21
CA THR A 186 9.60 -18.81 -2.05
C THR A 186 8.38 -19.44 -1.40
N VAL A 187 7.65 -18.66 -0.64
CA VAL A 187 6.38 -19.06 -0.02
C VAL A 187 5.33 -18.02 -0.37
N VAL A 188 4.16 -18.48 -0.77
CA VAL A 188 3.00 -17.58 -0.93
C VAL A 188 2.54 -17.12 0.44
N ALA A 189 2.30 -15.82 0.60
CA ALA A 189 1.77 -15.23 1.82
C ALA A 189 0.33 -14.73 1.62
N HIS A 190 -0.50 -14.88 2.65
CA HIS A 190 -1.78 -14.20 2.75
C HIS A 190 -1.64 -13.07 3.76
N ASN A 191 -1.57 -11.86 3.23
CA ASN A 191 -1.37 -10.66 4.02
C ASN A 191 -2.71 -9.97 4.24
N THR A 192 -2.97 -9.56 5.47
CA THR A 192 -4.23 -8.96 5.89
C THR A 192 -3.98 -7.57 6.46
N ILE A 193 -4.77 -6.61 6.03
CA ILE A 193 -4.86 -5.27 6.61
C ILE A 193 -6.14 -5.22 7.44
N HIS A 194 -6.00 -4.96 8.73
CA HIS A 194 -7.13 -4.79 9.66
C HIS A 194 -7.51 -3.33 9.76
N HIS A 195 -8.79 -3.04 9.88
CA HIS A 195 -9.30 -1.70 10.10
C HIS A 195 -10.57 -1.72 10.97
N GLY A 196 -10.92 -0.57 11.54
CA GLY A 196 -12.03 -0.44 12.46
C GLY A 196 -11.61 0.01 13.86
N PRO A 197 -12.53 0.00 14.85
CA PRO A 197 -12.25 0.55 16.18
C PRO A 197 -11.11 -0.13 16.94
N ALA A 198 -10.94 -1.46 16.79
CA ALA A 198 -9.87 -2.20 17.46
C ALA A 198 -8.49 -2.03 16.75
N HIS A 199 -8.49 -1.78 15.46
CA HIS A 199 -7.29 -1.69 14.63
C HIS A 199 -7.43 -0.53 13.63
N PRO A 200 -7.34 0.73 14.07
CA PRO A 200 -7.67 1.91 13.24
C PRO A 200 -6.55 2.23 12.25
N SER A 201 -6.36 1.38 11.24
CA SER A 201 -5.42 1.65 10.15
C SER A 201 -5.74 2.98 9.46
N ALA A 202 -4.71 3.81 9.25
CA ALA A 202 -4.87 5.20 8.81
C ALA A 202 -3.65 5.73 8.05
N ILE A 203 -3.85 6.86 7.36
CA ILE A 203 -2.84 7.66 6.68
C ILE A 203 -2.96 9.13 7.09
#